data_84b0c6d0d5b75115fbbfd85804973d8a
#
_entry.id   84b0c6d0d5b75115fbbfd85804973d8a
#
_cell.length_a   1.000
_cell.length_b   1.000
_cell.length_c   1.000
_cell.angle_alpha   90.00
_cell.angle_beta   90.00
_cell.angle_gamma   90.00
#
_symmetry.space_group_name_H-M   'P 1'
#
loop_
_entity.id
_entity.type
_entity.pdbx_description
1 polymer ?
#
loop_
_entity_poly.entity_id
_entity_poly.type
_entity_poly.pdbx_seq_one_letter_code
_entity_poly.pdbx_strand_id
1 'polypeptide(L)' 'MRAMGETVTTKAGTFEIRSEAHGPHWVAWLAKAADGSPEKSVLLVGETQAEAEDRARRWAARQ' A
#
# COMPACT_ATOMS: atom_id res chain seq x y z
N MET A 1 -2.12 -18.54 5.14
CA MET A 1 -1.79 -17.80 4.72
C MET A 1 -2.13 -16.64 4.98
N ARG A 2 -1.99 -15.95 4.93
CA ARG A 2 -2.16 -14.88 5.25
C ARG A 2 -2.42 -13.96 4.38
N ALA A 3 -3.32 -13.11 4.60
CA ALA A 3 -3.53 -12.09 3.65
C ALA A 3 -2.27 -11.35 3.41
N MET A 4 -2.07 -10.98 2.23
CA MET A 4 -0.90 -10.29 1.89
C MET A 4 -1.03 -8.83 2.03
N GLY A 5 -2.13 -8.27 2.06
CA GLY A 5 -2.28 -6.84 2.18
C GLY A 5 -3.62 -6.50 2.71
N GLU A 6 -3.86 -5.24 2.85
CA GLU A 6 -5.09 -4.73 3.38
C GLU A 6 -5.85 -4.07 2.25
N THR A 7 -7.15 -4.27 2.20
CA THR A 7 -7.99 -3.64 1.19
C THR A 7 -8.52 -2.34 1.74
N VAL A 8 -8.38 -1.28 0.97
CA VAL A 8 -8.91 0.04 1.35
C VAL A 8 -9.78 0.56 0.22
N THR A 9 -10.81 1.30 0.57
CA THR A 9 -11.71 1.91 -0.40
C THR A 9 -11.56 3.41 -0.31
N THR A 10 -11.35 4.03 -1.47
CA THR A 10 -11.22 5.49 -1.55
C THR A 10 -12.25 5.98 -2.57
N LYS A 11 -12.29 7.29 -2.75
CA LYS A 11 -13.15 7.86 -3.77
C LYS A 11 -12.78 7.38 -5.16
N ALA A 12 -11.52 7.02 -5.35
CA ALA A 12 -11.06 6.58 -6.65
C ALA A 12 -11.29 5.09 -6.89
N GLY A 13 -11.72 4.36 -5.88
CA GLY A 13 -11.99 2.94 -6.03
C GLY A 13 -11.42 2.14 -4.89
N THR A 14 -11.34 0.84 -5.09
CA THR A 14 -10.85 -0.09 -4.09
C THR A 14 -9.43 -0.50 -4.43
N PHE A 15 -8.55 -0.44 -3.45
CA PHE A 15 -7.14 -0.75 -3.64
C PHE A 15 -6.67 -1.72 -2.57
N GLU A 16 -5.58 -2.39 -2.87
CA GLU A 16 -4.89 -3.26 -1.93
C GLU A 16 -3.61 -2.58 -1.52
N ILE A 17 -3.29 -2.61 -0.24
CA ILE A 17 -2.00 -2.10 0.21
C ILE A 17 -1.00 -3.24 0.13
N ARG A 18 0.07 -3.03 -0.60
CA ARG A 18 1.14 -4.01 -0.75
C ARG A 18 2.43 -3.44 -0.26
N SER A 19 3.32 -4.30 0.16
CA SER A 19 4.60 -3.84 0.67
C SER A 19 5.68 -4.83 0.33
N GLU A 20 6.90 -4.35 0.36
CA GLU A 20 8.06 -5.15 -0.03
C GLU A 20 9.28 -4.62 0.69
N ALA A 21 10.16 -5.50 1.09
CA ALA A 21 11.40 -5.08 1.74
C ALA A 21 12.42 -4.64 0.71
N HIS A 22 13.06 -3.51 0.97
CA HIS A 22 14.09 -2.98 0.11
C HIS A 22 15.29 -2.62 0.97
N GLY A 23 16.19 -3.56 1.15
CA GLY A 23 17.35 -3.35 2.00
C GLY A 23 16.88 -3.10 3.43
N PRO A 24 17.35 -2.01 4.06
CA PRO A 24 16.95 -1.71 5.43
C PRO A 24 15.58 -1.04 5.54
N HIS A 25 14.92 -0.83 4.41
CA HIS A 25 13.64 -0.12 4.43
C HIS A 25 12.53 -0.98 3.84
N TRP A 26 11.31 -0.57 4.11
CA TRP A 26 10.14 -1.17 3.50
C TRP A 26 9.44 -0.14 2.64
N VAL A 27 8.88 -0.60 1.53
CA VAL A 27 8.13 0.27 0.63
C VAL A 27 6.73 -0.29 0.52
N ALA A 28 5.74 0.58 0.60
CA ALA A 28 4.36 0.17 0.43
C ALA A 28 3.71 1.01 -0.66
N TRP A 29 2.72 0.44 -1.30
CA TRP A 29 2.00 1.16 -2.35
C TRP A 29 0.58 0.64 -2.42
N LEU A 30 -0.24 1.34 -3.18
CA LEU A 30 -1.61 0.92 -3.43
C LEU A 30 -1.67 0.25 -4.79
N ALA A 31 -2.28 -0.91 -4.83
CA ALA A 31 -2.48 -1.64 -6.07
C ALA A 31 -3.97 -1.72 -6.34
N LYS A 32 -4.36 -1.61 -7.60
CA LYS A 32 -5.77 -1.71 -7.95
C LYS A 32 -6.24 -3.12 -7.65
N ALA A 33 -7.35 -3.22 -6.94
CA ALA A 33 -7.86 -4.52 -6.56
C ALA A 33 -8.26 -5.36 -7.76
N ALA A 34 -8.67 -4.71 -8.83
CA ALA A 34 -9.19 -5.44 -9.98
C ALA A 34 -8.11 -6.22 -10.72
N ASP A 35 -6.93 -5.65 -10.88
CA ASP A 35 -5.90 -6.30 -11.68
C ASP A 35 -4.52 -6.30 -11.02
N GLY A 36 -4.41 -5.76 -9.82
CA GLY A 36 -3.13 -5.77 -9.11
C GLY A 36 -2.13 -4.75 -9.58
N SER A 37 -2.49 -3.92 -10.57
CA SER A 37 -1.55 -2.91 -11.05
C SER A 37 -1.32 -1.87 -9.99
N PRO A 38 -0.11 -1.37 -9.84
CA PRO A 38 0.14 -0.29 -8.90
C PRO A 38 -0.65 0.95 -9.29
N GLU A 39 -1.17 1.63 -8.30
CA GLU A 39 -1.71 2.95 -8.54
C GLU A 39 -0.52 3.84 -8.80
N LYS A 40 -0.58 4.60 -9.87
CA LYS A 40 0.57 5.36 -10.24
C LYS A 40 0.91 6.32 -9.16
N SER A 41 2.10 6.53 -9.01
CA SER A 41 2.66 7.64 -8.34
C SER A 41 3.02 7.53 -6.89
N VAL A 42 2.59 6.58 -6.15
CA VAL A 42 2.84 6.67 -4.72
C VAL A 42 3.58 5.48 -4.19
N LEU A 43 4.77 5.73 -3.68
CA LEU A 43 5.51 4.74 -2.91
C LEU A 43 5.74 5.33 -1.54
N LEU A 44 5.31 4.63 -0.51
CA LEU A 44 5.45 5.09 0.85
C LEU A 44 6.56 4.28 1.51
N VAL A 45 7.48 4.93 2.16
CA VAL A 45 8.65 4.29 2.73
C VAL A 45 8.56 4.28 4.24
N GLY A 46 8.92 3.17 4.85
CA GLY A 46 9.00 3.08 6.30
C GLY A 46 10.17 2.22 6.71
N GLU A 47 10.48 2.22 7.98
CA GLU A 47 11.57 1.41 8.49
C GLU A 47 11.12 0.00 8.79
N THR A 48 9.82 -0.21 8.92
CA THR A 48 9.26 -1.54 9.12
C THR A 48 8.11 -1.71 8.15
N GLN A 49 7.71 -2.95 7.95
CA GLN A 49 6.57 -3.23 7.11
C GLN A 49 5.33 -2.53 7.65
N ALA A 50 5.11 -2.60 8.94
CA ALA A 50 3.93 -2.00 9.54
C ALA A 50 3.92 -0.48 9.33
N GLU A 51 5.07 0.14 9.43
CA GLU A 51 5.15 1.58 9.25
C GLU A 51 4.87 1.98 7.82
N ALA A 52 5.45 1.25 6.85
CA ALA A 52 5.22 1.55 5.45
C ALA A 52 3.74 1.38 5.09
N GLU A 53 3.15 0.31 5.56
CA GLU A 53 1.74 0.05 5.27
C GLU A 53 0.84 1.07 5.94
N ASP A 54 1.19 1.51 7.13
CA ASP A 54 0.41 2.53 7.82
C ASP A 54 0.44 3.84 7.05
N ARG A 55 1.59 4.19 6.51
CA ARG A 55 1.69 5.40 5.69
C ARG A 55 0.84 5.30 4.44
N ALA A 56 0.83 4.12 3.82
CA ALA A 56 0.00 3.91 2.65
C ALA A 56 -1.48 4.04 3.01
N ARG A 57 -1.86 3.50 4.15
CA ARG A 57 -3.23 3.57 4.60
C ARG A 57 -3.64 5.02 4.85
N ARG A 58 -2.77 5.80 5.47
CA ARG A 58 -3.07 7.20 5.73
C ARG A 58 -3.15 8.00 4.45
N TRP A 59 -2.28 7.67 3.50
CA TRP A 59 -2.34 8.35 2.21
C TRP A 59 -3.66 8.07 1.52
N ALA A 60 -4.10 6.81 1.55
CA ALA A 60 -5.36 6.44 0.93
C ALA A 60 -6.54 7.17 1.57
N ALA A 61 -6.47 7.39 2.87
CA ALA A 61 -7.55 8.07 3.56
C ALA A 61 -7.71 9.52 3.15
N ARG A 62 -6.70 10.09 2.51
CA ARG A 62 -6.77 11.48 2.04
C ARG A 62 -7.35 11.61 0.64
N GLN A 63 -7.56 10.51 -0.04
CA GLN A 63 -8.03 10.55 -1.43
C GLN A 63 -9.54 10.64 -1.56
#